data_f8109c39a80ab3085593c4ec9db2d99f
#
_entry.id   f8109c39a80ab3085593c4ec9db2d99f
#
_cell.length_a   1.000
_cell.length_b   1.000
_cell.length_c   1.000
_cell.angle_alpha   90.00
_cell.angle_beta   90.00
_cell.angle_gamma   90.00
#
_symmetry.space_group_name_H-M   'P 1'
#
loop_
_entity.id
_entity.type
_entity.pdbx_description
1 polymer ?
#
loop_
_entity_poly.entity_id
_entity_poly.type
_entity_poly.pdbx_seq_one_letter_code
_entity_poly.pdbx_strand_id
1 'polypeptide(L)'
;EGNTIKFTTCAVVGNKNGYVGVALGKSKETVPARDKAIAKAKLNLIKIRRGCGSWEGSADLNSIPFAVQGKCESTIITLLPAPRGTGLCVEKECAKILEAAGIRDIWSQTKGQTKTKVNLISACVDALKNLSEMKIQSKHIESLGIVEGGIGKETAAVKEAISSIEEIKTEMEDEVKEQTVEPVSTEAAKATEAKVSE
;
A
#
# COMPACT_ATOMS: atom_id res chain seq x y z
N GLU A 1 -45.36 27.69 5.54
CA GLU A 1 -43.92 27.43 5.59
C GLU A 1 -43.43 26.91 4.24
N GLY A 2 -42.45 27.59 3.63
CA GLY A 2 -41.92 27.21 2.33
C GLY A 2 -40.96 26.02 2.41
N ASN A 3 -40.84 25.24 1.32
CA ASN A 3 -39.91 24.15 1.24
C ASN A 3 -38.45 24.63 1.24
N THR A 4 -37.63 24.12 2.14
CA THR A 4 -36.18 24.42 2.19
C THR A 4 -35.39 23.36 1.45
N ILE A 5 -34.73 23.74 0.37
CA ILE A 5 -33.87 22.86 -0.42
C ILE A 5 -32.48 22.79 0.25
N LYS A 6 -31.92 21.58 0.35
CA LYS A 6 -30.55 21.33 0.81
C LYS A 6 -29.79 20.53 -0.22
N PHE A 7 -28.59 20.97 -0.52
CA PHE A 7 -27.68 20.28 -1.43
C PHE A 7 -26.77 19.34 -0.65
N THR A 8 -26.63 18.10 -1.13
CA THR A 8 -25.68 17.12 -0.59
C THR A 8 -24.65 16.81 -1.67
N THR A 9 -23.37 17.03 -1.37
CA THR A 9 -22.26 16.77 -2.27
C THR A 9 -21.39 15.66 -1.71
N CYS A 10 -20.99 14.68 -2.54
CA CYS A 10 -19.96 13.71 -2.22
C CYS A 10 -18.64 14.18 -2.84
N ALA A 11 -17.58 14.28 -2.02
CA ALA A 11 -16.24 14.61 -2.48
C ALA A 11 -15.30 13.43 -2.28
N VAL A 12 -14.42 13.22 -3.27
CA VAL A 12 -13.34 12.24 -3.23
C VAL A 12 -12.02 13.00 -3.30
N VAL A 13 -11.10 12.68 -2.42
CA VAL A 13 -9.74 13.21 -2.35
C VAL A 13 -8.76 12.05 -2.32
N GLY A 14 -7.74 12.07 -3.17
CA GLY A 14 -6.71 11.03 -3.20
C GLY A 14 -5.43 11.51 -3.85
N ASN A 15 -4.33 10.81 -3.58
CA ASN A 15 -3.02 11.12 -4.11
C ASN A 15 -2.60 10.20 -5.27
N LYS A 16 -3.49 9.32 -5.75
CA LYS A 16 -3.21 8.26 -6.73
C LYS A 16 -2.06 7.31 -6.32
N ASN A 17 -1.71 7.33 -5.05
CA ASN A 17 -0.60 6.55 -4.50
C ASN A 17 -0.97 5.88 -3.17
N GLY A 18 -2.16 5.27 -3.11
CA GLY A 18 -2.60 4.45 -1.99
C GLY A 18 -3.25 5.21 -0.82
N TYR A 19 -3.63 6.47 -0.99
CA TYR A 19 -4.43 7.20 -0.03
C TYR A 19 -5.68 7.75 -0.71
N VAL A 20 -6.84 7.53 -0.10
CA VAL A 20 -8.11 8.07 -0.55
C VAL A 20 -8.99 8.45 0.64
N GLY A 21 -9.74 9.52 0.48
CA GLY A 21 -10.73 9.97 1.45
C GLY A 21 -12.02 10.33 0.75
N VAL A 22 -13.14 9.91 1.31
CA VAL A 22 -14.48 10.17 0.79
C VAL A 22 -15.34 10.74 1.90
N ALA A 23 -16.10 11.80 1.60
CA ALA A 23 -17.04 12.34 2.55
C ALA A 23 -18.21 13.07 1.89
N LEU A 24 -19.28 13.21 2.65
CA LEU A 24 -20.50 13.93 2.28
C LEU A 24 -20.57 15.28 2.99
N GLY A 25 -20.88 16.33 2.23
CA GLY A 25 -21.17 17.67 2.75
C GLY A 25 -22.60 18.09 2.44
N LYS A 26 -23.26 18.73 3.38
CA LYS A 26 -24.61 19.28 3.23
C LYS A 26 -24.61 20.78 3.49
N SER A 27 -25.29 21.56 2.64
CA SER A 27 -25.55 22.99 2.85
C SER A 27 -26.82 23.45 2.11
N LYS A 28 -27.24 24.68 2.38
CA LYS A 28 -28.33 25.34 1.63
C LYS A 28 -27.88 25.73 0.21
N GLU A 29 -26.58 25.95 0.01
CA GLU A 29 -25.97 26.37 -1.25
C GLU A 29 -24.97 25.29 -1.74
N THR A 30 -24.71 25.25 -3.04
CA THR A 30 -23.85 24.24 -3.67
C THR A 30 -22.37 24.43 -3.34
N VAL A 31 -21.86 25.68 -3.34
CA VAL A 31 -20.43 25.97 -3.09
C VAL A 31 -20.04 25.57 -1.67
N PRO A 32 -20.70 26.06 -0.58
CA PRO A 32 -20.33 25.66 0.76
C PRO A 32 -20.62 24.19 1.07
N ALA A 33 -21.54 23.52 0.34
CA ALA A 33 -21.71 22.06 0.45
C ALA A 33 -20.47 21.32 -0.04
N ARG A 34 -19.90 21.75 -1.17
CA ARG A 34 -18.68 21.19 -1.76
C ARG A 34 -17.47 21.39 -0.85
N ASP A 35 -17.27 22.61 -0.35
CA ASP A 35 -16.12 22.94 0.52
C ASP A 35 -16.16 22.13 1.83
N LYS A 36 -17.33 21.99 2.43
CA LYS A 36 -17.54 21.11 3.59
C LYS A 36 -17.25 19.64 3.26
N ALA A 37 -17.63 19.15 2.08
CA ALA A 37 -17.37 17.78 1.66
C ALA A 37 -15.87 17.54 1.49
N ILE A 38 -15.14 18.47 0.86
CA ILE A 38 -13.69 18.37 0.65
C ILE A 38 -12.94 18.41 1.99
N ALA A 39 -13.30 19.33 2.90
CA ALA A 39 -12.69 19.41 4.22
C ALA A 39 -12.87 18.11 5.01
N LYS A 40 -14.08 17.54 5.02
CA LYS A 40 -14.34 16.24 5.64
C LYS A 40 -13.61 15.08 4.97
N ALA A 41 -13.51 15.08 3.63
CA ALA A 41 -12.80 14.03 2.90
C ALA A 41 -11.29 14.01 3.23
N LYS A 42 -10.68 15.17 3.42
CA LYS A 42 -9.29 15.30 3.87
C LYS A 42 -9.07 14.74 5.28
N LEU A 43 -10.06 14.83 6.17
CA LEU A 43 -9.99 14.26 7.51
C LEU A 43 -10.23 12.74 7.51
N ASN A 44 -10.98 12.21 6.54
CA ASN A 44 -11.31 10.79 6.40
C ASN A 44 -10.37 10.07 5.43
N LEU A 45 -9.09 10.37 5.43
CA LEU A 45 -8.10 9.68 4.60
C LEU A 45 -7.87 8.27 5.11
N ILE A 46 -7.94 7.30 4.19
CA ILE A 46 -7.71 5.88 4.42
C ILE A 46 -6.45 5.49 3.66
N LYS A 47 -5.59 4.72 4.31
CA LYS A 47 -4.42 4.08 3.70
C LYS A 47 -4.86 2.75 3.07
N ILE A 48 -4.56 2.53 1.81
CA ILE A 48 -4.98 1.36 1.05
C ILE A 48 -3.79 0.47 0.73
N ARG A 49 -4.00 -0.83 0.77
CA ARG A 49 -3.04 -1.83 0.28
C ARG A 49 -3.22 -1.99 -1.21
N ARG A 50 -2.11 -1.95 -1.93
CA ARG A 50 -2.06 -2.21 -3.37
C ARG A 50 -1.12 -3.39 -3.61
N GLY A 51 -1.34 -4.07 -4.69
CA GLY A 51 -0.52 -5.21 -5.08
C GLY A 51 -0.65 -5.52 -6.55
N CYS A 52 -0.05 -6.61 -6.95
CA CYS A 52 -0.22 -7.15 -8.28
C CYS A 52 -1.51 -7.96 -8.37
N GLY A 53 -2.36 -7.66 -9.35
CA GLY A 53 -3.56 -8.46 -9.62
C GLY A 53 -3.29 -9.73 -10.43
N SER A 54 -2.03 -9.97 -10.83
CA SER A 54 -1.59 -11.15 -11.55
C SER A 54 -1.03 -12.21 -10.61
N TRP A 55 -1.29 -13.47 -10.89
CA TRP A 55 -0.75 -14.62 -10.17
C TRP A 55 0.77 -14.80 -10.35
N GLU A 56 1.35 -14.18 -11.37
CA GLU A 56 2.81 -14.22 -11.67
C GLU A 56 3.66 -13.40 -10.70
N GLY A 57 3.06 -12.63 -9.78
CA GLY A 57 3.80 -11.89 -8.77
C GLY A 57 4.68 -10.76 -9.34
N SER A 58 4.15 -9.97 -10.29
CA SER A 58 4.91 -8.82 -10.79
C SER A 58 4.98 -7.70 -9.74
N ALA A 59 6.03 -6.89 -9.79
CA ALA A 59 6.25 -5.76 -8.89
C ALA A 59 5.29 -4.57 -9.14
N ASP A 60 4.35 -4.71 -10.09
CA ASP A 60 3.42 -3.65 -10.48
C ASP A 60 2.29 -3.48 -9.45
N LEU A 61 2.13 -2.27 -8.94
CA LEU A 61 1.08 -1.89 -7.99
C LEU A 61 -0.16 -1.38 -8.72
N ASN A 62 -0.76 -2.22 -9.56
CA ASN A 62 -1.87 -1.82 -10.43
C ASN A 62 -3.25 -2.20 -9.90
N SER A 63 -3.33 -3.17 -8.99
CA SER A 63 -4.58 -3.74 -8.50
C SER A 63 -4.60 -3.90 -6.98
N ILE A 64 -5.57 -4.65 -6.48
CA ILE A 64 -5.66 -5.10 -5.09
C ILE A 64 -5.04 -6.51 -4.98
N PRO A 65 -4.42 -6.86 -3.84
CA PRO A 65 -3.73 -8.15 -3.68
C PRO A 65 -4.67 -9.35 -3.57
N PHE A 66 -5.88 -9.17 -3.06
CA PHE A 66 -6.87 -10.24 -2.87
C PHE A 66 -8.30 -9.69 -2.95
N ALA A 67 -9.25 -10.60 -3.12
CA ALA A 67 -10.67 -10.27 -3.17
C ALA A 67 -11.15 -9.72 -1.83
N VAL A 68 -11.91 -8.63 -1.86
CA VAL A 68 -12.45 -7.98 -0.66
C VAL A 68 -13.90 -7.59 -0.88
N GLN A 69 -14.69 -7.68 0.17
CA GLN A 69 -16.10 -7.33 0.18
C GLN A 69 -16.36 -6.18 1.13
N GLY A 70 -17.19 -5.24 0.69
CA GLY A 70 -17.73 -4.18 1.53
C GLY A 70 -19.25 -4.15 1.45
N LYS A 71 -19.87 -3.74 2.53
CA LYS A 71 -21.33 -3.68 2.65
C LYS A 71 -21.77 -2.36 3.25
N CYS A 72 -22.79 -1.76 2.65
CA CYS A 72 -23.49 -0.62 3.21
C CYS A 72 -24.98 -0.84 3.04
N GLU A 73 -25.69 -1.03 4.15
CA GLU A 73 -27.10 -1.36 4.17
C GLU A 73 -27.41 -2.61 3.32
N SER A 74 -28.25 -2.48 2.28
CA SER A 74 -28.61 -3.57 1.36
C SER A 74 -27.64 -3.72 0.19
N THR A 75 -26.70 -2.79 0.01
CA THR A 75 -25.75 -2.82 -1.10
C THR A 75 -24.46 -3.50 -0.69
N ILE A 76 -24.05 -4.50 -1.47
CA ILE A 76 -22.81 -5.24 -1.29
C ILE A 76 -21.98 -5.07 -2.54
N ILE A 77 -20.71 -4.74 -2.40
CA ILE A 77 -19.72 -4.72 -3.46
C ILE A 77 -18.58 -5.68 -3.12
N THR A 78 -18.21 -6.52 -4.07
CA THR A 78 -17.03 -7.37 -4.00
C THR A 78 -16.03 -6.89 -5.03
N LEU A 79 -14.86 -6.50 -4.59
CA LEU A 79 -13.74 -6.10 -5.43
C LEU A 79 -12.83 -7.30 -5.62
N LEU A 80 -12.47 -7.59 -6.86
CA LEU A 80 -11.64 -8.72 -7.26
C LEU A 80 -10.36 -8.21 -7.93
N PRO A 81 -9.20 -8.80 -7.65
CA PRO A 81 -7.96 -8.46 -8.34
C PRO A 81 -8.10 -8.76 -9.84
N ALA A 82 -7.51 -7.91 -10.68
CA ALA A 82 -7.53 -8.06 -12.12
C ALA A 82 -6.12 -7.97 -12.69
N PRO A 83 -5.82 -8.70 -13.78
CA PRO A 83 -4.55 -8.63 -14.45
C PRO A 83 -4.34 -7.25 -15.10
N ARG A 84 -3.09 -6.91 -15.38
CA ARG A 84 -2.69 -5.66 -15.99
C ARG A 84 -3.38 -5.45 -17.33
N GLY A 85 -3.89 -4.23 -17.57
CA GLY A 85 -4.54 -3.85 -18.81
C GLY A 85 -6.05 -4.11 -18.85
N THR A 86 -6.64 -4.67 -17.80
CA THR A 86 -8.09 -4.89 -17.71
C THR A 86 -8.86 -3.57 -17.55
N GLY A 87 -8.26 -2.57 -16.90
CA GLY A 87 -8.93 -1.33 -16.56
C GLY A 87 -9.92 -1.47 -15.39
N LEU A 88 -10.68 -0.41 -15.14
CA LEU A 88 -11.63 -0.34 -14.03
C LEU A 88 -13.02 -0.87 -14.48
N CYS A 89 -13.27 -2.16 -14.27
CA CYS A 89 -14.58 -2.79 -14.50
C CYS A 89 -15.51 -2.60 -13.31
N VAL A 90 -15.86 -1.34 -13.04
CA VAL A 90 -16.65 -0.90 -11.87
C VAL A 90 -17.62 0.20 -12.29
N GLU A 91 -18.64 0.47 -11.49
CA GLU A 91 -19.54 1.59 -11.68
C GLU A 91 -18.79 2.93 -11.66
N LYS A 92 -19.20 3.89 -12.48
CA LYS A 92 -18.51 5.17 -12.74
C LYS A 92 -18.14 5.96 -11.46
N GLU A 93 -19.00 5.93 -10.45
CA GLU A 93 -18.75 6.67 -9.21
C GLU A 93 -17.70 5.98 -8.33
N CYS A 94 -17.73 4.63 -8.28
CA CYS A 94 -16.69 3.85 -7.60
C CYS A 94 -15.36 3.91 -8.37
N ALA A 95 -15.38 3.96 -9.70
CA ALA A 95 -14.18 4.11 -10.52
C ALA A 95 -13.38 5.36 -10.15
N LYS A 96 -14.06 6.50 -9.91
CA LYS A 96 -13.40 7.74 -9.46
C LYS A 96 -12.67 7.58 -8.12
N ILE A 97 -13.22 6.78 -7.20
CA ILE A 97 -12.61 6.50 -5.90
C ILE A 97 -11.35 5.64 -6.07
N LEU A 98 -11.45 4.59 -6.88
CA LEU A 98 -10.35 3.66 -7.16
C LEU A 98 -9.22 4.34 -7.95
N GLU A 99 -9.56 5.19 -8.91
CA GLU A 99 -8.59 6.00 -9.63
C GLU A 99 -7.86 6.98 -8.70
N ALA A 100 -8.59 7.66 -7.81
CA ALA A 100 -8.00 8.55 -6.80
C ALA A 100 -7.11 7.80 -5.79
N ALA A 101 -7.39 6.52 -5.54
CA ALA A 101 -6.58 5.61 -4.73
C ALA A 101 -5.32 5.12 -5.46
N GLY A 102 -5.28 5.21 -6.79
CA GLY A 102 -4.18 4.74 -7.62
C GLY A 102 -4.29 3.28 -8.07
N ILE A 103 -5.49 2.71 -8.02
CA ILE A 103 -5.82 1.40 -8.58
C ILE A 103 -6.20 1.59 -10.05
N ARG A 104 -5.65 0.77 -10.94
CA ARG A 104 -5.86 0.86 -12.40
C ARG A 104 -6.66 -0.29 -12.95
N ASP A 105 -6.48 -1.48 -12.39
CA ASP A 105 -7.07 -2.72 -12.87
C ASP A 105 -7.84 -3.40 -11.76
N ILE A 106 -9.15 -3.56 -11.93
CA ILE A 106 -10.00 -4.20 -10.93
C ILE A 106 -11.28 -4.72 -11.59
N TRP A 107 -11.77 -5.84 -11.10
CA TRP A 107 -13.12 -6.32 -11.37
C TRP A 107 -14.02 -6.07 -10.17
N SER A 108 -15.29 -5.86 -10.40
CA SER A 108 -16.27 -5.72 -9.32
C SER A 108 -17.52 -6.54 -9.58
N GLN A 109 -18.07 -7.04 -8.51
CA GLN A 109 -19.39 -7.68 -8.48
C GLN A 109 -20.25 -6.94 -7.44
N THR A 110 -21.44 -6.54 -7.83
CA THR A 110 -22.37 -5.82 -6.95
C THR A 110 -23.65 -6.62 -6.76
N LYS A 111 -24.22 -6.56 -5.54
CA LYS A 111 -25.48 -7.19 -5.16
C LYS A 111 -26.34 -6.21 -4.36
N GLY A 112 -27.65 -6.38 -4.43
CA GLY A 112 -28.60 -5.57 -3.66
C GLY A 112 -29.05 -4.30 -4.40
N GLN A 113 -29.39 -3.23 -3.66
CA GLN A 113 -29.98 -2.00 -4.19
C GLN A 113 -28.89 -1.02 -4.70
N THR A 114 -28.30 -1.34 -5.84
CA THR A 114 -27.19 -0.59 -6.44
C THR A 114 -27.59 0.76 -7.04
N LYS A 115 -28.90 1.01 -7.24
CA LYS A 115 -29.40 2.33 -7.71
C LYS A 115 -29.11 3.44 -6.72
N THR A 116 -28.97 3.13 -5.42
CA THR A 116 -28.62 4.10 -4.39
C THR A 116 -27.11 4.36 -4.42
N LYS A 117 -26.69 5.36 -5.23
CA LYS A 117 -25.27 5.68 -5.47
C LYS A 117 -24.49 5.96 -4.18
N VAL A 118 -25.09 6.64 -3.20
CA VAL A 118 -24.44 6.97 -1.93
C VAL A 118 -24.08 5.70 -1.15
N ASN A 119 -25.00 4.73 -1.09
CA ASN A 119 -24.75 3.46 -0.40
C ASN A 119 -23.69 2.63 -1.13
N LEU A 120 -23.70 2.65 -2.46
CA LEU A 120 -22.68 1.96 -3.26
C LEU A 120 -21.28 2.56 -3.03
N ILE A 121 -21.17 3.89 -2.98
CA ILE A 121 -19.93 4.59 -2.65
C ILE A 121 -19.46 4.20 -1.24
N SER A 122 -20.37 4.21 -0.27
CA SER A 122 -20.05 3.84 1.12
C SER A 122 -19.61 2.38 1.23
N ALA A 123 -20.25 1.46 0.51
CA ALA A 123 -19.85 0.05 0.44
C ALA A 123 -18.46 -0.12 -0.21
N CYS A 124 -18.14 0.68 -1.24
CA CYS A 124 -16.81 0.68 -1.85
C CYS A 124 -15.72 1.16 -0.86
N VAL A 125 -15.99 2.20 -0.10
CA VAL A 125 -15.07 2.71 0.95
C VAL A 125 -14.91 1.67 2.06
N ASP A 126 -15.99 0.99 2.45
CA ASP A 126 -15.96 -0.09 3.44
C ASP A 126 -15.10 -1.28 2.95
N ALA A 127 -15.24 -1.67 1.68
CA ALA A 127 -14.36 -2.68 1.08
C ALA A 127 -12.88 -2.30 1.16
N LEU A 128 -12.55 -1.04 0.87
CA LEU A 128 -11.17 -0.55 0.95
C LEU A 128 -10.63 -0.49 2.40
N LYS A 129 -11.48 -0.23 3.39
CA LYS A 129 -11.12 -0.34 4.82
C LYS A 129 -10.85 -1.79 5.20
N ASN A 130 -11.76 -2.69 4.85
CA ASN A 130 -11.60 -4.13 5.11
C ASN A 130 -10.29 -4.66 4.49
N LEU A 131 -9.92 -4.18 3.29
CA LEU A 131 -8.66 -4.51 2.65
C LEU A 131 -7.44 -4.14 3.50
N SER A 132 -7.47 -2.99 4.18
CA SER A 132 -6.37 -2.51 5.03
C SER A 132 -6.33 -3.18 6.41
N GLU A 133 -7.49 -3.62 6.92
CA GLU A 133 -7.61 -4.23 8.25
C GLU A 133 -7.29 -5.72 8.28
N MET A 134 -7.35 -6.41 7.14
CA MET A 134 -7.07 -7.86 7.07
C MET A 134 -5.63 -8.18 7.49
N LYS A 135 -5.48 -9.18 8.35
CA LYS A 135 -4.17 -9.71 8.74
C LYS A 135 -3.58 -10.55 7.61
N ILE A 136 -2.36 -10.23 7.22
CA ILE A 136 -1.64 -10.92 6.14
C ILE A 136 -0.37 -11.54 6.73
N GLN A 137 -0.04 -12.75 6.30
CA GLN A 137 1.23 -13.39 6.67
C GLN A 137 2.39 -12.78 5.87
N SER A 138 3.57 -12.68 6.47
CA SER A 138 4.76 -12.10 5.83
C SER A 138 5.13 -12.74 4.50
N LYS A 139 4.96 -14.05 4.38
CA LYS A 139 5.19 -14.80 3.13
C LYS A 139 4.34 -14.30 1.95
N HIS A 140 3.10 -13.89 2.22
CA HIS A 140 2.21 -13.38 1.18
C HIS A 140 2.49 -11.92 0.81
N ILE A 141 3.12 -11.16 1.69
CA ILE A 141 3.51 -9.77 1.40
C ILE A 141 4.54 -9.75 0.27
N GLU A 142 5.54 -10.63 0.34
CA GLU A 142 6.59 -10.73 -0.67
C GLU A 142 6.05 -11.33 -1.97
N SER A 143 5.30 -12.44 -1.91
CA SER A 143 4.79 -13.13 -3.09
C SER A 143 3.77 -12.33 -3.90
N LEU A 144 2.95 -11.50 -3.25
CA LEU A 144 1.93 -10.66 -3.92
C LEU A 144 2.39 -9.21 -4.12
N GLY A 145 3.62 -8.86 -3.72
CA GLY A 145 4.16 -7.51 -3.83
C GLY A 145 3.29 -6.46 -3.12
N ILE A 146 2.78 -6.77 -1.93
CA ILE A 146 1.81 -5.91 -1.23
C ILE A 146 2.52 -4.68 -0.68
N VAL A 147 2.05 -3.51 -1.08
CA VAL A 147 2.53 -2.22 -0.58
C VAL A 147 1.38 -1.48 0.10
N GLU A 148 1.62 -1.04 1.33
CA GLU A 148 0.67 -0.21 2.07
C GLU A 148 0.94 1.28 1.84
N GLY A 149 -0.07 1.96 1.28
CA GLY A 149 0.02 3.38 0.96
C GLY A 149 0.98 3.67 -0.20
N GLY A 150 1.49 4.89 -0.25
CA GLY A 150 2.47 5.30 -1.24
C GLY A 150 3.86 4.78 -0.90
N ILE A 151 4.59 4.34 -1.91
CA ILE A 151 6.05 4.26 -1.79
C ILE A 151 6.52 5.71 -1.69
N GLY A 152 6.75 6.20 -0.48
CA GLY A 152 7.36 7.50 -0.28
C GLY A 152 8.76 7.49 -0.91
N LYS A 153 9.20 8.62 -1.45
CA LYS A 153 10.59 8.77 -1.90
C LYS A 153 11.59 8.43 -0.79
N GLU A 154 11.15 8.57 0.47
CA GLU A 154 11.92 8.19 1.66
C GLU A 154 12.16 6.68 1.78
N THR A 155 11.18 5.83 1.43
CA THR A 155 11.37 4.37 1.49
C THR A 155 12.27 3.85 0.37
N ALA A 156 12.29 4.50 -0.79
CA ALA A 156 13.24 4.19 -1.86
C ALA A 156 14.67 4.61 -1.44
N ALA A 157 14.84 5.82 -0.93
CA ALA A 157 16.13 6.32 -0.42
C ALA A 157 16.65 5.49 0.79
N VAL A 158 15.75 5.05 1.67
CA VAL A 158 16.11 4.18 2.80
C VAL A 158 16.50 2.78 2.31
N LYS A 159 15.84 2.22 1.30
CA LYS A 159 16.23 0.94 0.70
C LYS A 159 17.59 1.03 0.00
N GLU A 160 17.86 2.10 -0.75
CA GLU A 160 19.17 2.36 -1.35
C GLU A 160 20.24 2.57 -0.28
N ALA A 161 19.93 3.26 0.81
CA ALA A 161 20.85 3.41 1.93
C ALA A 161 21.11 2.09 2.67
N ILE A 162 20.11 1.23 2.82
CA ILE A 162 20.29 -0.09 3.44
C ILE A 162 21.14 -0.99 2.54
N SER A 163 20.90 -1.02 1.22
CA SER A 163 21.72 -1.82 0.29
C SER A 163 23.18 -1.36 0.29
N SER A 164 23.45 -0.05 0.30
CA SER A 164 24.81 0.47 0.40
C SER A 164 25.49 0.18 1.75
N ILE A 165 24.75 0.10 2.85
CA ILE A 165 25.27 -0.30 4.15
C ILE A 165 25.57 -1.82 4.19
N GLU A 166 24.77 -2.63 3.53
CA GLU A 166 25.01 -4.08 3.40
C GLU A 166 26.23 -4.36 2.51
N GLU A 167 26.43 -3.61 1.44
CA GLU A 167 27.63 -3.69 0.60
C GLU A 167 28.89 -3.31 1.39
N ILE A 168 28.87 -2.21 2.15
CA ILE A 168 29.97 -1.78 3.01
C ILE A 168 30.28 -2.82 4.11
N LYS A 169 29.26 -3.48 4.66
CA LYS A 169 29.46 -4.54 5.65
C LYS A 169 30.16 -5.75 5.07
N THR A 170 29.79 -6.18 3.85
CA THR A 170 30.45 -7.31 3.17
C THR A 170 31.88 -6.97 2.83
N GLU A 171 32.19 -5.77 2.37
CA GLU A 171 33.55 -5.29 2.11
C GLU A 171 34.39 -5.28 3.41
N MET A 172 33.86 -4.78 4.52
CA MET A 172 34.56 -4.80 5.81
C MET A 172 34.79 -6.22 6.36
N GLU A 173 33.86 -7.15 6.16
CA GLU A 173 34.04 -8.55 6.58
C GLU A 173 35.09 -9.27 5.75
N ASP A 174 35.23 -8.91 4.49
CA ASP A 174 36.27 -9.48 3.62
C ASP A 174 37.66 -8.90 3.91
N GLU A 175 37.77 -7.58 4.20
CA GLU A 175 39.02 -6.95 4.65
C GLU A 175 39.51 -7.53 6.02
N VAL A 176 38.59 -7.80 6.95
CA VAL A 176 38.94 -8.44 8.24
C VAL A 176 39.42 -9.86 8.06
N LYS A 177 38.91 -10.61 7.06
CA LYS A 177 39.38 -11.96 6.75
C LYS A 177 40.77 -11.95 6.10
N GLU A 178 41.07 -10.95 5.28
CA GLU A 178 42.39 -10.81 4.63
C GLU A 178 43.51 -10.46 5.65
N GLN A 179 43.18 -9.63 6.66
CA GLN A 179 44.14 -9.27 7.73
C GLN A 179 44.40 -10.38 8.75
N THR A 180 43.56 -11.43 8.83
CA THR A 180 43.75 -12.56 9.74
C THR A 180 44.54 -13.73 9.12
N VAL A 181 45.02 -13.63 7.90
CA VAL A 181 45.77 -14.69 7.16
C VAL A 181 47.23 -14.32 6.95
N GLU A 182 47.83 -13.41 7.70
CA GLU A 182 49.30 -13.35 7.74
C GLU A 182 49.83 -14.43 8.72
N PRO A 183 50.63 -15.41 8.21
CA PRO A 183 51.21 -16.42 9.08
C PRO A 183 52.30 -15.75 9.91
N VAL A 184 52.11 -15.73 11.24
CA VAL A 184 53.20 -15.46 12.21
C VAL A 184 54.33 -16.42 11.91
N SER A 185 55.33 -15.91 11.21
CA SER A 185 56.56 -16.60 10.86
C SER A 185 57.24 -17.16 12.10
N THR A 186 57.49 -18.43 12.04
CA THR A 186 58.33 -19.30 12.86
C THR A 186 59.71 -18.71 13.17
N GLU A 187 59.84 -17.87 14.19
CA GLU A 187 61.16 -17.47 14.73
C GLU A 187 61.29 -17.57 16.28
N ALA A 188 60.22 -17.96 16.98
CA ALA A 188 60.25 -18.09 18.44
C ALA A 188 60.42 -19.55 18.95
N ALA A 189 60.56 -20.52 18.07
CA ALA A 189 60.67 -21.95 18.51
C ALA A 189 62.11 -22.49 18.57
N LYS A 190 63.16 -21.67 18.31
CA LYS A 190 64.58 -22.11 18.38
C LYS A 190 65.36 -21.62 19.55
N ALA A 191 64.75 -20.86 20.48
CA ALA A 191 65.46 -20.29 21.66
C ALA A 191 65.22 -21.01 22.97
N THR A 192 64.42 -22.06 23.01
CA THR A 192 64.10 -22.81 24.25
C THR A 192 64.67 -24.21 24.36
N GLU A 193 65.36 -24.73 23.32
CA GLU A 193 65.97 -26.06 23.39
C GLU A 193 67.46 -26.06 23.79
N ALA A 194 68.09 -24.91 24.09
CA ALA A 194 69.50 -24.81 24.41
C ALA A 194 69.81 -24.62 25.93
N LYS A 195 68.85 -24.83 26.82
CA LYS A 195 69.02 -24.65 28.30
C LYS A 195 68.53 -25.81 29.16
N VAL A 196 68.46 -27.02 28.63
CA VAL A 196 68.16 -28.23 29.42
C VAL A 196 69.20 -29.31 29.12
N SER A 197 70.50 -28.99 29.06
CA SER A 197 71.60 -29.95 29.17
C SER A 197 72.81 -29.24 29.73
N GLU A 198 72.78 -29.01 31.03
CA GLU A 198 73.89 -29.01 31.94
C GLU A 198 73.37 -29.24 33.39
#